data_e6b33e8202ea58ee2398e077c9d37d4f
#
_entry.id   e6b33e8202ea58ee2398e077c9d37d4f
#
_cell.length_a   1.000
_cell.length_b   1.000
_cell.length_c   1.000
_cell.angle_alpha   90.00
_cell.angle_beta   90.00
_cell.angle_gamma   90.00
#
_symmetry.space_group_name_H-M   'P 1'
#
loop_
_entity.id
_entity.type
_entity.pdbx_description
1 polymer ?
#
loop_
_entity_poly.entity_id
_entity_poly.type
_entity_poly.pdbx_seq_one_letter_code
_entity_poly.pdbx_strand_id
1 'polypeptide(L)'
;MVKSPVGFLMALSLPLALAVGCSGNIVSGNTSDGGGTGDGGLVNEPVQIPGCVGACTVNTSCPAAMGPTTLTGTVTIPAGNLPLYNAQVYIPTGLALPDPPTSGATCDRCVPMPSAFSTTTDVDGKFTLRNVPSGQNIPLIIRVGKWRRVITIPSVTDCTTTALAAADTRLPRNQSEGNIPRIALSTGNLDAMECILRKNKLGLDDSEFTNDTGTGRVNLYAGGGGTDRYAAGGMFPSAVAGTANPWWDTAANWQKYDIVMLSCEGQANT
;
A
#
# COMPACT_ATOMS: atom_id res chain seq x y z
N MET A 1 20.57 3.79 73.69
CA MET A 1 20.53 4.90 72.72
C MET A 1 19.76 4.44 71.54
N VAL A 2 18.49 4.88 71.46
CA VAL A 2 17.53 4.48 70.46
C VAL A 2 17.62 5.51 69.34
N LYS A 3 17.88 5.09 68.05
CA LYS A 3 17.76 5.94 66.87
C LYS A 3 16.53 5.51 66.08
N SER A 4 15.57 6.41 65.96
CA SER A 4 14.39 6.35 65.10
C SER A 4 14.77 6.31 63.62
N PRO A 5 14.06 5.57 62.78
CA PRO A 5 14.17 5.72 61.30
C PRO A 5 13.14 6.77 60.83
N VAL A 6 13.64 7.70 60.04
CA VAL A 6 12.87 8.67 59.27
C VAL A 6 12.22 7.96 58.10
N GLY A 7 10.89 8.00 58.04
CA GLY A 7 10.12 7.48 56.92
C GLY A 7 10.20 8.40 55.73
N PHE A 8 10.61 7.86 54.58
CA PHE A 8 10.61 8.54 53.29
C PHE A 8 9.30 8.20 52.58
N LEU A 9 8.38 9.17 52.49
CA LEU A 9 7.19 9.06 51.67
C LEU A 9 7.60 9.24 50.22
N MET A 10 7.60 8.15 49.46
CA MET A 10 7.65 8.21 48.01
C MET A 10 6.24 8.54 47.47
N ALA A 11 6.07 9.74 46.94
CA ALA A 11 4.91 10.12 46.18
C ALA A 11 4.96 9.41 44.80
N LEU A 12 4.06 8.47 44.61
CA LEU A 12 3.87 7.78 43.34
C LEU A 12 3.08 8.70 42.38
N SER A 13 3.78 9.42 41.51
CA SER A 13 3.14 10.15 40.42
C SER A 13 2.82 9.19 39.28
N LEU A 14 1.55 8.82 39.16
CA LEU A 14 1.02 8.09 37.99
C LEU A 14 1.07 9.03 36.79
N PRO A 15 1.70 8.66 35.65
CA PRO A 15 1.51 9.38 34.42
C PRO A 15 0.13 9.06 33.86
N LEU A 16 -0.68 10.10 33.73
CA LEU A 16 -1.96 10.08 33.03
C LEU A 16 -1.67 9.88 31.55
N ALA A 17 -1.86 8.65 31.06
CA ALA A 17 -1.80 8.36 29.63
C ALA A 17 -3.00 9.04 28.97
N LEU A 18 -2.76 10.16 28.27
CA LEU A 18 -3.73 10.70 27.33
C LEU A 18 -3.89 9.70 26.18
N ALA A 19 -5.00 8.98 26.20
CA ALA A 19 -5.47 8.28 25.01
C ALA A 19 -5.88 9.34 23.97
N VAL A 20 -5.02 9.58 22.98
CA VAL A 20 -5.39 10.34 21.79
C VAL A 20 -6.30 9.42 20.99
N GLY A 21 -7.60 9.53 21.25
CA GLY A 21 -8.61 8.92 20.41
C GLY A 21 -8.58 9.60 19.04
N CYS A 22 -8.44 8.83 17.95
CA CYS A 22 -8.70 9.30 16.60
C CYS A 22 -10.18 9.70 16.51
N SER A 23 -10.46 10.99 16.68
CA SER A 23 -11.77 11.55 16.34
C SER A 23 -11.86 11.65 14.82
N GLY A 24 -12.47 10.67 14.19
CA GLY A 24 -12.88 10.77 12.80
C GLY A 24 -13.94 11.86 12.68
N ASN A 25 -13.61 12.99 12.09
CA ASN A 25 -14.63 13.97 11.66
C ASN A 25 -15.49 13.31 10.61
N ILE A 26 -16.71 12.94 10.98
CA ILE A 26 -17.78 12.65 10.04
C ILE A 26 -18.17 13.99 9.43
N VAL A 27 -17.76 14.24 8.20
CA VAL A 27 -18.31 15.36 7.42
C VAL A 27 -19.75 15.04 7.13
N SER A 28 -20.64 15.61 7.95
CA SER A 28 -22.08 15.59 7.73
C SER A 28 -22.35 16.41 6.47
N GLY A 29 -22.77 15.74 5.40
CA GLY A 29 -23.25 16.43 4.21
C GLY A 29 -24.42 17.32 4.59
N ASN A 30 -24.28 18.61 4.35
CA ASN A 30 -25.32 19.60 4.58
C ASN A 30 -26.44 19.36 3.55
N THR A 31 -27.50 18.70 3.97
CA THR A 31 -28.73 18.64 3.19
C THR A 31 -29.44 19.99 3.38
N SER A 32 -29.29 20.87 2.41
CA SER A 32 -30.17 22.04 2.27
C SER A 32 -31.52 21.55 1.77
N ASP A 33 -32.50 21.52 2.68
CA ASP A 33 -33.90 21.41 2.31
C ASP A 33 -34.31 22.63 1.44
N GLY A 34 -34.43 22.40 0.17
CA GLY A 34 -35.06 23.31 -0.77
C GLY A 34 -36.11 22.54 -1.58
N GLY A 35 -37.36 22.59 -1.15
CA GLY A 35 -38.47 22.03 -1.89
C GLY A 35 -38.59 22.64 -3.28
N GLY A 36 -38.29 21.87 -4.29
CA GLY A 36 -38.54 22.15 -5.69
C GLY A 36 -39.06 20.87 -6.34
N THR A 37 -40.35 20.85 -6.63
CA THR A 37 -40.98 19.91 -7.58
C THR A 37 -40.41 20.20 -8.97
N GLY A 38 -39.34 19.53 -9.34
CA GLY A 38 -38.73 19.56 -10.64
C GLY A 38 -38.44 18.14 -11.08
N ASP A 39 -39.00 17.78 -12.22
CA ASP A 39 -38.73 16.60 -12.99
C ASP A 39 -37.22 16.33 -13.02
N GLY A 40 -36.78 15.39 -12.20
CA GLY A 40 -35.35 15.13 -11.99
C GLY A 40 -34.76 14.34 -13.14
N GLY A 41 -34.50 15.00 -14.25
CA GLY A 41 -33.57 14.51 -15.25
C GLY A 41 -32.20 14.31 -14.57
N LEU A 42 -31.75 13.04 -14.46
CA LEU A 42 -30.43 12.71 -13.97
C LEU A 42 -29.39 13.37 -14.88
N VAL A 43 -28.86 14.50 -14.46
CA VAL A 43 -27.80 15.19 -15.19
C VAL A 43 -26.49 14.44 -14.96
N ASN A 44 -25.81 14.11 -16.05
CA ASN A 44 -24.44 13.57 -16.01
C ASN A 44 -23.51 14.68 -15.52
N GLU A 45 -23.25 14.74 -14.24
CA GLU A 45 -22.35 15.76 -13.70
C GLU A 45 -20.88 15.41 -13.99
N PRO A 46 -20.06 16.38 -14.42
CA PRO A 46 -18.65 16.18 -14.60
C PRO A 46 -17.97 15.84 -13.27
N VAL A 47 -17.15 14.80 -13.27
CA VAL A 47 -16.33 14.43 -12.12
C VAL A 47 -14.91 14.87 -12.38
N GLN A 48 -14.31 15.56 -11.43
CA GLN A 48 -12.88 15.88 -11.52
C GLN A 48 -12.04 14.64 -11.31
N ILE A 49 -11.30 14.27 -12.35
CA ILE A 49 -10.43 13.08 -12.37
C ILE A 49 -9.08 13.50 -12.93
N PRO A 50 -7.97 13.23 -12.22
CA PRO A 50 -6.64 13.62 -12.65
C PRO A 50 -6.30 13.07 -14.04
N GLY A 51 -5.95 13.95 -14.98
CA GLY A 51 -5.55 13.55 -16.34
C GLY A 51 -6.66 13.09 -17.26
N CYS A 52 -7.89 12.99 -16.80
CA CYS A 52 -9.02 12.63 -17.65
C CYS A 52 -9.30 13.67 -18.72
N VAL A 53 -9.55 13.22 -19.95
CA VAL A 53 -9.87 14.05 -21.10
C VAL A 53 -11.22 13.60 -21.68
N GLY A 54 -12.03 14.56 -22.13
CA GLY A 54 -13.35 14.32 -22.66
C GLY A 54 -14.45 14.62 -21.64
N ALA A 55 -15.52 13.84 -21.66
CA ALA A 55 -16.68 14.09 -20.78
C ALA A 55 -16.36 13.94 -19.29
N CYS A 56 -15.57 12.96 -18.92
CA CYS A 56 -15.22 12.66 -17.51
C CYS A 56 -16.45 12.64 -16.60
N THR A 57 -17.54 12.04 -17.08
CA THR A 57 -18.84 12.03 -16.43
C THR A 57 -19.27 10.63 -16.06
N VAL A 58 -20.07 10.50 -15.02
CA VAL A 58 -20.77 9.26 -14.68
C VAL A 58 -22.11 9.24 -15.37
N ASN A 59 -22.31 8.29 -16.28
CA ASN A 59 -23.59 8.11 -16.92
C ASN A 59 -24.50 7.18 -16.08
N THR A 60 -25.51 7.75 -15.46
CA THR A 60 -26.51 7.03 -14.66
C THR A 60 -27.73 6.58 -15.45
N SER A 61 -27.82 7.00 -16.72
CA SER A 61 -28.97 6.75 -17.61
C SER A 61 -28.70 5.66 -18.65
N CYS A 62 -27.82 4.71 -18.34
CA CYS A 62 -27.54 3.61 -19.24
C CYS A 62 -28.78 2.74 -19.48
N PRO A 63 -29.06 2.33 -20.74
CA PRO A 63 -30.12 1.40 -21.05
C PRO A 63 -29.94 0.09 -20.24
N ALA A 64 -31.03 -0.44 -19.70
CA ALA A 64 -31.00 -1.66 -18.87
C ALA A 64 -30.34 -2.85 -19.57
N ALA A 65 -30.44 -2.94 -20.89
CA ALA A 65 -29.81 -3.99 -21.69
C ALA A 65 -28.26 -3.87 -21.78
N MET A 66 -27.72 -2.67 -21.57
CA MET A 66 -26.27 -2.41 -21.64
C MET A 66 -25.60 -2.43 -20.26
N GLY A 67 -26.39 -2.09 -19.22
CA GLY A 67 -25.87 -1.97 -17.85
C GLY A 67 -25.01 -0.72 -17.64
N PRO A 68 -24.49 -0.51 -16.42
CA PRO A 68 -23.69 0.67 -16.08
C PRO A 68 -22.27 0.58 -16.67
N THR A 69 -21.63 1.73 -16.85
CA THR A 69 -20.20 1.81 -17.18
C THR A 69 -19.38 1.08 -16.11
N THR A 70 -18.63 0.08 -16.50
CA THR A 70 -18.02 -0.86 -15.57
C THR A 70 -16.57 -1.17 -15.96
N LEU A 71 -15.68 -1.24 -14.97
CA LEU A 71 -14.34 -1.80 -15.13
C LEU A 71 -14.25 -3.13 -14.41
N THR A 72 -13.60 -4.10 -15.03
CA THR A 72 -13.32 -5.42 -14.42
C THR A 72 -11.87 -5.80 -14.63
N GLY A 73 -11.34 -6.64 -13.74
CA GLY A 73 -9.98 -7.15 -13.85
C GLY A 73 -9.64 -8.09 -12.70
N THR A 74 -8.39 -8.53 -12.68
CA THR A 74 -7.86 -9.39 -11.62
C THR A 74 -6.55 -8.81 -11.11
N VAL A 75 -6.48 -8.52 -9.82
CA VAL A 75 -5.26 -8.05 -9.18
C VAL A 75 -4.42 -9.24 -8.75
N THR A 76 -3.14 -9.20 -9.08
CA THR A 76 -2.19 -10.26 -8.73
C THR A 76 -0.93 -9.69 -8.08
N ILE A 77 -0.15 -10.57 -7.44
CA ILE A 77 1.22 -10.24 -7.00
C ILE A 77 2.07 -9.76 -8.19
N PRO A 78 3.23 -9.16 -7.96
CA PRO A 78 4.12 -8.68 -9.04
C PRO A 78 4.46 -9.74 -10.10
N ALA A 79 4.60 -11.04 -9.72
CA ALA A 79 4.83 -12.12 -10.66
C ALA A 79 3.66 -12.39 -11.62
N GLY A 80 2.44 -11.96 -11.28
CA GLY A 80 1.25 -12.12 -12.13
C GLY A 80 0.55 -13.48 -12.02
N ASN A 81 1.01 -14.37 -11.16
CA ASN A 81 0.54 -15.76 -11.09
C ASN A 81 -0.26 -16.11 -9.83
N LEU A 82 -0.38 -15.21 -8.87
CA LEU A 82 -1.15 -15.42 -7.64
C LEU A 82 -2.11 -14.24 -7.44
N PRO A 83 -3.43 -14.50 -7.36
CA PRO A 83 -4.42 -13.46 -7.12
C PRO A 83 -4.31 -12.89 -5.70
N LEU A 84 -4.66 -11.61 -5.56
CA LEU A 84 -4.63 -10.91 -4.28
C LEU A 84 -6.03 -10.60 -3.78
N TYR A 85 -6.37 -11.15 -2.64
CA TYR A 85 -7.60 -10.86 -1.91
C TYR A 85 -7.51 -9.50 -1.22
N ASN A 86 -8.63 -8.76 -1.17
CA ASN A 86 -8.79 -7.49 -0.47
C ASN A 86 -7.82 -6.39 -0.94
N ALA A 87 -7.37 -6.44 -2.18
CA ALA A 87 -6.65 -5.34 -2.79
C ALA A 87 -7.62 -4.19 -3.10
N GLN A 88 -7.24 -2.98 -2.75
CA GLN A 88 -8.03 -1.78 -3.05
C GLN A 88 -7.84 -1.38 -4.51
N VAL A 89 -8.96 -1.12 -5.20
CA VAL A 89 -8.98 -0.67 -6.60
C VAL A 89 -9.89 0.55 -6.68
N TYR A 90 -9.38 1.68 -7.18
CA TYR A 90 -10.18 2.90 -7.23
C TYR A 90 -9.71 3.88 -8.31
N ILE A 91 -10.66 4.71 -8.79
CA ILE A 91 -10.37 5.87 -9.63
C ILE A 91 -10.26 7.07 -8.70
N PRO A 92 -9.13 7.78 -8.64
CA PRO A 92 -8.99 8.96 -7.80
C PRO A 92 -9.84 10.11 -8.33
N THR A 93 -10.40 10.89 -7.41
CA THR A 93 -11.12 12.14 -7.71
C THR A 93 -10.29 13.34 -7.28
N GLY A 94 -10.46 14.48 -7.95
CA GLY A 94 -9.74 15.71 -7.69
C GLY A 94 -8.84 16.15 -8.84
N LEU A 95 -8.05 17.20 -8.63
CA LEU A 95 -7.20 17.81 -9.65
C LEU A 95 -5.87 17.07 -9.86
N ALA A 96 -5.40 16.34 -8.86
CA ALA A 96 -4.11 15.64 -8.88
C ALA A 96 -4.24 14.21 -8.37
N LEU A 97 -3.31 13.36 -8.79
CA LEU A 97 -3.18 12.03 -8.21
C LEU A 97 -2.83 12.14 -6.72
N PRO A 98 -3.38 11.25 -5.86
CA PRO A 98 -2.96 11.19 -4.47
C PRO A 98 -1.46 10.96 -4.35
N ASP A 99 -0.84 11.54 -3.34
CA ASP A 99 0.57 11.34 -3.07
C ASP A 99 0.94 9.86 -2.90
N PRO A 100 2.14 9.45 -3.30
CA PRO A 100 2.63 8.11 -3.04
C PRO A 100 2.74 7.87 -1.53
N PRO A 101 2.58 6.61 -1.06
CA PRO A 101 2.76 6.29 0.34
C PRO A 101 4.19 6.60 0.78
N THR A 102 4.36 7.22 1.95
CA THR A 102 5.66 7.47 2.56
C THR A 102 6.29 6.15 3.03
N SER A 103 7.62 6.03 2.87
CA SER A 103 8.35 4.87 3.40
C SER A 103 8.54 4.99 4.92
N GLY A 104 8.70 3.85 5.58
CA GLY A 104 8.94 3.75 7.01
C GLY A 104 7.67 3.56 7.84
N ALA A 105 7.84 3.38 9.14
CA ALA A 105 6.75 3.05 10.04
C ALA A 105 5.70 4.16 10.07
N THR A 106 4.55 3.92 9.45
CA THR A 106 3.37 4.79 9.46
C THR A 106 2.13 3.98 9.81
N CYS A 107 1.14 4.62 10.43
CA CYS A 107 -0.13 3.98 10.78
C CYS A 107 -1.15 4.21 9.65
N ASP A 108 -1.11 3.36 8.62
CA ASP A 108 -2.02 3.48 7.45
C ASP A 108 -3.35 2.72 7.61
N ARG A 109 -3.58 2.08 8.76
CA ARG A 109 -4.72 1.15 8.95
C ARG A 109 -6.09 1.82 8.95
N CYS A 110 -6.15 3.12 9.17
CA CYS A 110 -7.42 3.86 9.31
C CYS A 110 -7.71 4.78 8.11
N VAL A 111 -7.01 4.64 7.00
CA VAL A 111 -7.28 5.47 5.82
C VAL A 111 -8.51 4.91 5.11
N PRO A 112 -9.64 5.67 5.08
CA PRO A 112 -10.81 5.28 4.31
C PRO A 112 -10.45 5.11 2.84
N MET A 113 -11.24 4.34 2.10
CA MET A 113 -11.12 4.30 0.65
C MET A 113 -11.26 5.72 0.09
N PRO A 114 -10.27 6.22 -0.67
CA PRO A 114 -10.15 7.66 -0.95
C PRO A 114 -11.06 8.16 -2.07
N SER A 115 -12.01 7.35 -2.54
CA SER A 115 -12.85 7.68 -3.68
C SER A 115 -14.20 6.98 -3.63
N ALA A 116 -15.24 7.66 -4.13
CA ALA A 116 -16.56 7.08 -4.38
C ALA A 116 -16.51 5.94 -5.41
N PHE A 117 -15.51 5.98 -6.33
CA PHE A 117 -15.29 4.94 -7.34
C PHE A 117 -14.24 3.96 -6.84
N SER A 118 -14.62 3.13 -5.89
CA SER A 118 -13.69 2.21 -5.24
C SER A 118 -14.35 0.85 -4.97
N THR A 119 -13.51 -0.19 -4.97
CA THR A 119 -13.89 -1.56 -4.62
C THR A 119 -12.67 -2.29 -4.05
N THR A 120 -12.90 -3.48 -3.51
CA THR A 120 -11.84 -4.43 -3.14
C THR A 120 -11.96 -5.70 -3.97
N THR A 121 -10.86 -6.41 -4.12
CA THR A 121 -10.85 -7.70 -4.81
C THR A 121 -11.42 -8.81 -3.94
N ASP A 122 -12.04 -9.78 -4.59
CA ASP A 122 -12.49 -11.04 -3.97
C ASP A 122 -11.35 -12.05 -3.75
N VAL A 123 -11.66 -13.26 -3.32
CA VAL A 123 -10.68 -14.33 -3.04
C VAL A 123 -9.90 -14.79 -4.28
N ASP A 124 -10.48 -14.61 -5.46
CA ASP A 124 -9.84 -14.89 -6.75
C ASP A 124 -9.09 -13.67 -7.30
N GLY A 125 -8.94 -12.60 -6.51
CA GLY A 125 -8.33 -11.35 -6.92
C GLY A 125 -9.15 -10.53 -7.92
N LYS A 126 -10.38 -10.93 -8.22
CA LYS A 126 -11.24 -10.25 -9.18
C LYS A 126 -11.88 -9.02 -8.58
N PHE A 127 -12.06 -7.99 -9.39
CA PHE A 127 -12.81 -6.81 -9.03
C PHE A 127 -13.82 -6.41 -10.11
N THR A 128 -14.86 -5.75 -9.65
CA THR A 128 -15.86 -5.08 -10.51
C THR A 128 -16.11 -3.70 -9.94
N LEU A 129 -15.79 -2.67 -10.71
CA LEU A 129 -15.99 -1.28 -10.36
C LEU A 129 -17.09 -0.71 -11.27
N ARG A 130 -18.26 -0.45 -10.69
CA ARG A 130 -19.48 -0.02 -11.41
C ARG A 130 -19.68 1.48 -11.31
N ASN A 131 -20.46 2.02 -12.24
CA ASN A 131 -20.79 3.45 -12.32
C ASN A 131 -19.52 4.31 -12.36
N VAL A 132 -18.53 3.85 -13.11
CA VAL A 132 -17.29 4.60 -13.28
C VAL A 132 -17.47 5.71 -14.31
N PRO A 133 -16.70 6.81 -14.18
CA PRO A 133 -16.70 7.85 -15.20
C PRO A 133 -16.17 7.34 -16.52
N SER A 134 -16.79 7.80 -17.61
CA SER A 134 -16.31 7.59 -18.97
C SER A 134 -15.37 8.71 -19.39
N GLY A 135 -14.53 8.45 -20.37
CA GLY A 135 -13.56 9.41 -20.90
C GLY A 135 -12.27 8.76 -21.35
N GLN A 136 -11.27 9.58 -21.62
CA GLN A 136 -9.93 9.15 -21.99
C GLN A 136 -8.94 9.39 -20.84
N ASN A 137 -7.88 8.60 -20.78
CA ASN A 137 -6.81 8.72 -19.80
C ASN A 137 -7.32 8.63 -18.36
N ILE A 138 -8.21 7.70 -18.09
CA ILE A 138 -8.74 7.48 -16.74
C ILE A 138 -7.68 6.78 -15.87
N PRO A 139 -7.19 7.41 -14.79
CA PRO A 139 -6.26 6.77 -13.88
C PRO A 139 -6.98 5.74 -13.00
N LEU A 140 -6.40 4.56 -12.86
CA LEU A 140 -6.83 3.55 -11.90
C LEU A 140 -5.69 3.27 -10.94
N ILE A 141 -6.00 3.29 -9.65
CA ILE A 141 -5.03 2.98 -8.59
C ILE A 141 -5.36 1.62 -7.99
N ILE A 142 -4.33 0.77 -7.92
CA ILE A 142 -4.37 -0.53 -7.27
C ILE A 142 -3.42 -0.47 -6.09
N ARG A 143 -3.90 -0.86 -4.90
CA ARG A 143 -3.14 -0.72 -3.66
C ARG A 143 -3.32 -1.92 -2.72
N VAL A 144 -2.21 -2.37 -2.13
CA VAL A 144 -2.18 -3.31 -1.01
C VAL A 144 -1.18 -2.77 0.02
N GLY A 145 -1.65 -2.22 1.11
CA GLY A 145 -0.81 -1.47 2.04
C GLY A 145 -0.08 -0.34 1.32
N LYS A 146 1.25 -0.35 1.36
CA LYS A 146 2.09 0.63 0.67
C LYS A 146 2.52 0.18 -0.75
N TRP A 147 2.23 -1.03 -1.15
CA TRP A 147 2.30 -1.41 -2.55
C TRP A 147 1.23 -0.69 -3.33
N ARG A 148 1.61 0.09 -4.33
CA ARG A 148 0.68 0.88 -5.12
C ARG A 148 1.13 0.95 -6.57
N ARG A 149 0.19 0.68 -7.47
CA ARG A 149 0.36 0.89 -8.91
C ARG A 149 -0.68 1.90 -9.40
N VAL A 150 -0.25 2.80 -10.26
CA VAL A 150 -1.13 3.70 -11.00
C VAL A 150 -1.04 3.31 -12.46
N ILE A 151 -2.18 3.00 -13.07
CA ILE A 151 -2.28 2.75 -14.50
C ILE A 151 -3.19 3.80 -15.13
N THR A 152 -2.98 4.10 -16.40
CA THR A 152 -3.86 4.96 -17.18
C THR A 152 -4.64 4.10 -18.16
N ILE A 153 -5.97 4.10 -18.04
CA ILE A 153 -6.86 3.41 -18.96
C ILE A 153 -7.07 4.35 -20.16
N PRO A 154 -6.69 3.97 -21.37
CA PRO A 154 -6.72 4.86 -22.53
C PRO A 154 -8.12 5.40 -22.82
N SER A 155 -9.15 4.56 -22.68
CA SER A 155 -10.55 4.96 -22.93
C SER A 155 -11.49 4.08 -22.12
N VAL A 156 -12.52 4.73 -21.54
CA VAL A 156 -13.67 4.10 -20.90
C VAL A 156 -14.91 4.61 -21.60
N THR A 157 -15.67 3.72 -22.22
CA THR A 157 -16.89 4.05 -22.97
C THR A 157 -18.11 3.91 -22.06
N ASP A 158 -19.04 4.84 -22.20
CA ASP A 158 -20.31 4.80 -21.46
C ASP A 158 -21.08 3.50 -21.68
N CYS A 159 -21.75 3.07 -20.62
CA CYS A 159 -22.67 1.92 -20.63
C CYS A 159 -22.05 0.62 -21.17
N THR A 160 -20.75 0.47 -20.99
CA THR A 160 -20.01 -0.74 -21.39
C THR A 160 -19.18 -1.30 -20.25
N THR A 161 -18.83 -2.56 -20.38
CA THR A 161 -17.84 -3.19 -19.48
C THR A 161 -16.48 -3.24 -20.18
N THR A 162 -15.48 -2.58 -19.56
CA THR A 162 -14.09 -2.63 -20.00
C THR A 162 -13.34 -3.62 -19.11
N ALA A 163 -12.85 -4.70 -19.70
CA ALA A 163 -12.00 -5.67 -19.01
C ALA A 163 -10.53 -5.26 -19.14
N LEU A 164 -9.85 -5.12 -18.00
CA LEU A 164 -8.44 -4.76 -17.96
C LEU A 164 -7.55 -6.00 -18.06
N ALA A 165 -6.43 -5.86 -18.76
CA ALA A 165 -5.47 -6.96 -18.90
C ALA A 165 -4.78 -7.26 -17.56
N ALA A 166 -4.56 -8.55 -17.24
CA ALA A 166 -3.92 -8.97 -16.01
C ALA A 166 -2.49 -8.41 -15.85
N ALA A 167 -1.77 -8.18 -16.96
CA ALA A 167 -0.46 -7.55 -16.93
C ALA A 167 -0.49 -6.10 -16.41
N ASP A 168 -1.59 -5.39 -16.62
CA ASP A 168 -1.76 -4.01 -16.19
C ASP A 168 -2.20 -3.92 -14.72
N THR A 169 -2.96 -4.92 -14.26
CA THR A 169 -3.56 -4.93 -12.91
C THR A 169 -2.74 -5.67 -11.85
N ARG A 170 -1.58 -6.23 -12.17
CA ARG A 170 -0.64 -6.77 -11.18
C ARG A 170 0.04 -5.66 -10.37
N LEU A 171 0.52 -5.98 -9.17
CA LEU A 171 1.35 -5.07 -8.39
C LEU A 171 2.71 -4.79 -9.07
N PRO A 172 3.40 -3.68 -8.74
CA PRO A 172 4.68 -3.31 -9.34
C PRO A 172 5.81 -4.29 -8.99
N ARG A 173 6.68 -4.58 -9.96
CA ARG A 173 7.90 -5.39 -9.81
C ARG A 173 9.08 -4.57 -9.37
N ASN A 174 9.08 -3.30 -9.76
CA ASN A 174 10.14 -2.34 -9.49
C ASN A 174 9.56 -0.93 -9.35
N GLN A 175 10.38 0.01 -8.91
CA GLN A 175 9.96 1.39 -8.63
C GLN A 175 9.52 2.17 -9.88
N SER A 176 9.92 1.76 -11.09
CA SER A 176 9.45 2.42 -12.32
C SER A 176 7.98 2.06 -12.65
N GLU A 177 7.48 0.96 -12.13
CA GLU A 177 6.08 0.53 -12.30
C GLU A 177 5.14 1.06 -11.20
N GLY A 178 5.70 1.51 -10.07
CA GLY A 178 4.91 2.01 -8.95
C GLY A 178 5.64 1.97 -7.61
N ASN A 179 4.89 2.13 -6.52
CA ASN A 179 5.44 2.14 -5.18
C ASN A 179 5.56 0.73 -4.61
N ILE A 180 6.71 0.43 -4.04
CA ILE A 180 7.02 -0.80 -3.32
C ILE A 180 7.35 -0.42 -1.88
N PRO A 181 6.81 -1.10 -0.85
CA PRO A 181 7.21 -0.86 0.52
C PRO A 181 8.70 -1.11 0.71
N ARG A 182 9.33 -0.39 1.62
CA ARG A 182 10.73 -0.62 1.97
C ARG A 182 10.83 -1.80 2.92
N ILE A 183 11.58 -2.81 2.53
CA ILE A 183 11.70 -4.12 3.20
C ILE A 183 13.13 -4.28 3.70
N ALA A 184 13.29 -4.54 5.01
CA ALA A 184 14.54 -5.06 5.54
C ALA A 184 14.45 -6.58 5.62
N LEU A 185 15.48 -7.27 5.19
CA LEU A 185 15.55 -8.73 5.24
C LEU A 185 16.91 -9.17 5.76
N SER A 186 16.93 -9.93 6.87
CA SER A 186 18.14 -10.64 7.28
C SER A 186 18.21 -11.99 6.57
N THR A 187 19.41 -12.37 6.11
CA THR A 187 19.62 -13.70 5.54
C THR A 187 19.83 -14.74 6.66
N GLY A 188 19.49 -15.99 6.40
CA GLY A 188 19.61 -17.06 7.39
C GLY A 188 20.21 -18.34 6.80
N ASN A 189 20.70 -19.20 7.68
CA ASN A 189 21.28 -20.47 7.28
C ASN A 189 20.22 -21.53 6.95
N LEU A 190 19.04 -21.44 7.58
CA LEU A 190 17.99 -22.46 7.44
C LEU A 190 16.95 -22.12 6.39
N ASP A 191 16.77 -20.86 6.06
CA ASP A 191 15.84 -20.43 5.02
C ASP A 191 16.43 -19.31 4.15
N ALA A 192 16.02 -19.30 2.89
CA ALA A 192 16.43 -18.32 1.89
C ALA A 192 15.25 -17.39 1.58
N MET A 193 14.84 -16.58 2.55
CA MET A 193 13.70 -15.67 2.45
C MET A 193 13.86 -14.66 1.29
N GLU A 194 15.10 -14.28 0.97
CA GLU A 194 15.41 -13.42 -0.19
C GLU A 194 14.95 -14.02 -1.51
N CYS A 195 14.96 -15.35 -1.63
CA CYS A 195 14.49 -16.05 -2.83
C CYS A 195 12.97 -15.95 -3.02
N ILE A 196 12.21 -15.80 -1.92
CA ILE A 196 10.74 -15.68 -1.98
C ILE A 196 10.34 -14.35 -2.61
N LEU A 197 11.09 -13.28 -2.37
CA LEU A 197 10.77 -11.95 -2.89
C LEU A 197 11.12 -11.79 -4.38
N ARG A 198 12.02 -12.61 -4.93
CA ARG A 198 12.51 -12.47 -6.30
C ARG A 198 11.46 -12.84 -7.35
N LYS A 199 11.75 -12.50 -8.62
CA LYS A 199 10.87 -12.63 -9.78
C LYS A 199 10.27 -14.01 -10.03
N ASN A 200 10.90 -15.06 -9.55
CA ASN A 200 10.40 -16.43 -9.71
C ASN A 200 9.29 -16.81 -8.73
N LYS A 201 9.03 -15.99 -7.71
CA LYS A 201 8.06 -16.22 -6.64
C LYS A 201 7.13 -15.03 -6.48
N LEU A 202 7.49 -14.04 -5.64
CA LEU A 202 6.71 -12.82 -5.47
C LEU A 202 6.77 -11.91 -6.71
N GLY A 203 7.91 -11.82 -7.36
CA GLY A 203 8.05 -11.15 -8.64
C GLY A 203 8.79 -9.83 -8.61
N LEU A 204 9.52 -9.50 -7.55
CA LEU A 204 10.37 -8.32 -7.53
C LEU A 204 11.58 -8.50 -8.45
N ASP A 205 11.93 -7.44 -9.17
CA ASP A 205 13.11 -7.41 -10.02
C ASP A 205 14.40 -7.36 -9.18
N ASP A 206 15.47 -7.92 -9.70
CA ASP A 206 16.77 -8.00 -9.00
C ASP A 206 17.34 -6.62 -8.65
N SER A 207 16.97 -5.57 -9.40
CA SER A 207 17.36 -4.18 -9.12
C SER A 207 16.82 -3.62 -7.82
N GLU A 208 15.77 -4.22 -7.26
CA GLU A 208 15.20 -3.81 -5.98
C GLU A 208 15.97 -4.34 -4.76
N PHE A 209 16.91 -5.28 -4.96
CA PHE A 209 17.71 -5.87 -3.90
C PHE A 209 19.04 -5.13 -3.80
N THR A 210 19.20 -4.31 -2.76
CA THR A 210 20.38 -3.50 -2.50
C THR A 210 20.75 -3.54 -1.00
N ASN A 211 21.88 -2.98 -0.65
CA ASN A 211 22.16 -2.64 0.74
C ASN A 211 21.32 -1.41 1.18
N ASP A 212 21.43 -1.03 2.44
CA ASP A 212 20.66 0.07 3.06
C ASP A 212 21.02 1.47 2.52
N THR A 213 22.16 1.60 1.84
CA THR A 213 22.60 2.84 1.16
C THR A 213 22.22 2.88 -0.31
N GLY A 214 21.70 1.77 -0.85
CA GLY A 214 21.23 1.67 -2.24
C GLY A 214 19.82 2.22 -2.42
N THR A 215 19.39 2.25 -3.68
CA THR A 215 18.08 2.79 -4.07
C THR A 215 16.96 1.76 -4.10
N GLY A 216 17.30 0.47 -4.03
CA GLY A 216 16.32 -0.62 -4.05
C GLY A 216 15.46 -0.65 -2.79
N ARG A 217 14.32 -1.29 -2.89
CA ARG A 217 13.32 -1.36 -1.82
C ARG A 217 13.51 -2.54 -0.88
N VAL A 218 14.29 -3.55 -1.28
CA VAL A 218 14.64 -4.70 -0.44
C VAL A 218 16.09 -4.56 0.00
N ASN A 219 16.29 -4.21 1.26
CA ASN A 219 17.63 -4.04 1.83
C ASN A 219 18.02 -5.33 2.57
N LEU A 220 19.14 -5.92 2.14
CA LEU A 220 19.64 -7.18 2.66
C LEU A 220 20.68 -6.94 3.74
N TYR A 221 20.59 -7.73 4.80
CA TYR A 221 21.50 -7.76 5.95
C TYR A 221 22.00 -9.17 6.17
N ALA A 222 23.29 -9.33 6.42
CA ALA A 222 23.87 -10.64 6.71
C ALA A 222 23.45 -11.12 8.10
N GLY A 223 22.64 -12.17 8.15
CA GLY A 223 22.30 -12.89 9.36
C GLY A 223 23.26 -14.04 9.65
N GLY A 224 23.06 -14.73 10.79
CA GLY A 224 23.91 -15.81 11.23
C GLY A 224 23.93 -17.00 10.27
N GLY A 225 25.08 -17.25 9.63
CA GLY A 225 25.29 -18.36 8.71
C GLY A 225 24.61 -18.26 7.36
N GLY A 226 23.86 -17.17 7.09
CA GLY A 226 23.26 -16.90 5.79
C GLY A 226 24.26 -16.34 4.77
N THR A 227 23.80 -16.07 3.55
CA THR A 227 24.65 -15.38 2.56
C THR A 227 24.95 -13.94 3.02
N ASP A 228 26.17 -13.51 2.82
CA ASP A 228 26.69 -12.22 3.28
C ASP A 228 27.00 -11.26 2.11
N ARG A 229 26.76 -11.68 0.88
CA ARG A 229 27.14 -10.90 -0.32
C ARG A 229 26.23 -11.13 -1.52
N TYR A 230 26.21 -10.17 -2.40
CA TYR A 230 25.62 -10.32 -3.72
C TYR A 230 26.48 -11.19 -4.64
N ALA A 231 25.88 -11.81 -5.62
CA ALA A 231 26.60 -12.58 -6.64
C ALA A 231 27.69 -11.75 -7.36
N ALA A 232 27.48 -10.44 -7.47
CA ALA A 232 28.44 -9.50 -8.04
C ALA A 232 29.57 -9.07 -7.07
N GLY A 233 29.58 -9.55 -5.82
CA GLY A 233 30.67 -9.37 -4.87
C GLY A 233 30.52 -8.29 -3.80
N GLY A 234 29.43 -7.52 -3.78
CA GLY A 234 29.16 -6.56 -2.70
C GLY A 234 28.71 -7.25 -1.41
N MET A 235 29.25 -6.85 -0.26
CA MET A 235 28.85 -7.41 1.04
C MET A 235 27.59 -6.73 1.58
N PHE A 236 26.77 -7.50 2.31
CA PHE A 236 25.66 -6.97 3.08
C PHE A 236 26.16 -6.38 4.41
N PRO A 237 25.53 -5.31 4.94
CA PRO A 237 25.71 -4.93 6.33
C PRO A 237 25.33 -6.09 7.25
N SER A 238 26.00 -6.21 8.40
CA SER A 238 25.64 -7.24 9.38
C SER A 238 24.31 -6.94 10.04
N ALA A 239 23.51 -7.99 10.24
CA ALA A 239 22.32 -7.95 11.07
C ALA A 239 22.60 -8.41 12.51
N VAL A 240 23.77 -9.03 12.79
CA VAL A 240 24.07 -9.66 14.06
C VAL A 240 24.45 -8.61 15.12
N ALA A 241 23.84 -8.72 16.31
CA ALA A 241 24.17 -7.88 17.46
C ALA A 241 25.65 -8.02 17.84
N GLY A 242 26.26 -6.93 18.31
CA GLY A 242 27.67 -6.93 18.72
C GLY A 242 28.69 -6.83 17.58
N THR A 243 28.26 -6.79 16.32
CA THR A 243 29.11 -6.50 15.16
C THR A 243 29.11 -4.99 14.84
N ALA A 244 30.08 -4.53 14.06
CA ALA A 244 30.15 -3.13 13.64
C ALA A 244 29.00 -2.82 12.65
N ASN A 245 27.89 -2.30 13.10
CA ASN A 245 26.64 -1.88 12.45
C ASN A 245 25.48 -2.88 12.53
N PRO A 246 25.06 -3.31 13.71
CA PRO A 246 23.82 -4.05 13.82
C PRO A 246 22.65 -3.11 13.53
N TRP A 247 21.87 -3.42 12.50
CA TRP A 247 20.77 -2.51 12.09
C TRP A 247 19.59 -2.53 13.08
N TRP A 248 19.50 -3.54 13.95
CA TRP A 248 18.47 -3.63 14.98
C TRP A 248 18.78 -2.91 16.29
N ASP A 249 19.93 -2.31 16.44
CA ASP A 249 20.33 -1.67 17.71
C ASP A 249 19.53 -0.44 18.06
N THR A 250 18.89 0.19 17.10
CA THR A 250 18.13 1.41 17.34
C THR A 250 16.76 1.40 16.69
N ALA A 251 15.75 1.94 17.38
CA ALA A 251 14.43 2.13 16.84
C ALA A 251 14.43 2.93 15.53
N ALA A 252 15.36 3.88 15.38
CA ALA A 252 15.50 4.68 14.17
C ALA A 252 15.85 3.85 12.94
N ASN A 253 16.57 2.74 13.10
CA ASN A 253 16.88 1.84 11.98
C ASN A 253 15.66 1.03 11.55
N TRP A 254 14.85 0.55 12.51
CA TRP A 254 13.62 -0.17 12.22
C TRP A 254 12.57 0.72 11.54
N GLN A 255 12.45 1.96 12.00
CA GLN A 255 11.46 2.92 11.51
C GLN A 255 11.66 3.33 10.04
N LYS A 256 12.81 3.03 9.46
CA LYS A 256 13.06 3.25 8.02
C LYS A 256 12.28 2.30 7.12
N TYR A 257 11.78 1.18 7.68
CA TYR A 257 11.21 0.08 6.94
C TYR A 257 9.70 -0.05 7.18
N ASP A 258 9.02 -0.48 6.15
CA ASP A 258 7.59 -0.80 6.18
C ASP A 258 7.37 -2.25 6.59
N ILE A 259 8.32 -3.13 6.23
CA ILE A 259 8.31 -4.57 6.51
C ILE A 259 9.70 -4.98 6.95
N VAL A 260 9.76 -5.79 8.01
CA VAL A 260 10.98 -6.44 8.47
C VAL A 260 10.78 -7.94 8.39
N MET A 261 11.67 -8.63 7.68
CA MET A 261 11.67 -10.08 7.51
C MET A 261 12.95 -10.65 8.14
N LEU A 262 12.77 -11.50 9.12
CA LEU A 262 13.87 -12.16 9.82
C LEU A 262 13.89 -13.63 9.41
N SER A 263 14.95 -14.04 8.72
CA SER A 263 15.16 -15.43 8.34
C SER A 263 15.52 -16.29 9.55
N CYS A 264 15.23 -17.57 9.46
CA CYS A 264 15.65 -18.53 10.48
C CYS A 264 17.17 -18.76 10.38
N GLU A 265 17.91 -18.25 11.35
CA GLU A 265 19.37 -18.31 11.38
C GLU A 265 19.93 -19.63 11.98
N GLY A 266 19.09 -20.40 12.67
CA GLY A 266 19.48 -21.66 13.29
C GLY A 266 20.36 -21.51 14.53
N GLN A 267 20.57 -20.28 14.99
CA GLN A 267 21.31 -19.96 16.23
C GLN A 267 20.72 -18.72 16.89
N ALA A 268 20.92 -18.60 18.20
CA ALA A 268 20.50 -17.42 18.92
C ALA A 268 21.44 -16.24 18.60
N ASN A 269 20.85 -15.08 18.30
CA ASN A 269 21.55 -13.80 18.27
C ASN A 269 21.45 -13.19 19.68
N THR A 270 22.53 -13.16 20.41
CA THR A 270 22.62 -12.62 21.79
C THR A 270 23.34 -11.30 21.80
#